data_7859fd6e8ea707d535f2d8e8a826ec18
#
_entry.id   7859fd6e8ea707d535f2d8e8a826ec18
#
_cell.length_a   1.000
_cell.length_b   1.000
_cell.length_c   1.000
_cell.angle_alpha   90.00
_cell.angle_beta   90.00
_cell.angle_gamma   90.00
#
_symmetry.space_group_name_H-M   'P 1'
#
loop_
_entity.id
_entity.type
_entity.pdbx_description
1 polymer ?
#
loop_
_entity_poly.entity_id
_entity_poly.type
_entity_poly.pdbx_seq_one_letter_code
_entity_poly.pdbx_strand_id
1 'polypeptide(L)'
;MGQYHDHQSRNEVKKDDALPWFRYVNKAVNDYLVRDDTTPIILCCDEEYGTAFRKLSTLRHLLPVGIKKDPAGLDGKALLEESLAVMDGIRDANIKETAEKFGADAAHGKASDDFDAIGMALAERRVGALFLVKGKILPGGFDINTGTVTFDGDPNPVDDGYIDPAAPDITDAFAQAALAQDAHIYIVEQNQMPTDKSVAALFRYAE
;
A
#
# COMPACT_ATOMS: atom_id res chain seq x y z
N MET A 1 -48.85 -4.32 -37.48
CA MET A 1 -47.65 -5.05 -36.99
C MET A 1 -46.49 -4.06 -37.03
N GLY A 2 -46.15 -3.46 -35.88
CA GLY A 2 -45.03 -2.53 -35.78
C GLY A 2 -43.75 -3.31 -35.46
N GLN A 3 -42.73 -3.18 -36.31
CA GLN A 3 -41.40 -3.68 -36.04
C GLN A 3 -40.78 -2.74 -34.98
N TYR A 4 -40.58 -3.23 -33.78
CA TYR A 4 -39.67 -2.67 -32.80
C TYR A 4 -38.25 -2.90 -33.29
N HIS A 5 -37.60 -1.87 -33.87
CA HIS A 5 -36.17 -1.87 -34.05
C HIS A 5 -35.58 -1.55 -32.69
N ASP A 6 -35.02 -2.55 -32.05
CA ASP A 6 -34.18 -2.44 -30.88
C ASP A 6 -32.90 -1.64 -31.29
N HIS A 7 -32.87 -0.37 -30.93
CA HIS A 7 -31.71 0.48 -31.14
C HIS A 7 -30.69 0.18 -30.02
N GLN A 8 -30.01 -0.96 -30.13
CA GLN A 8 -28.75 -1.14 -29.39
C GLN A 8 -27.83 0.06 -29.74
N SER A 9 -27.36 0.77 -28.70
CA SER A 9 -26.51 1.92 -28.93
C SER A 9 -25.23 1.44 -29.64
N ARG A 10 -24.68 2.29 -30.53
CA ARG A 10 -23.45 1.99 -31.28
C ARG A 10 -22.28 1.58 -30.37
N ASN A 11 -22.32 1.98 -29.11
CA ASN A 11 -21.35 1.65 -28.06
C ASN A 11 -21.57 0.26 -27.47
N GLU A 12 -22.81 -0.23 -27.37
CA GLU A 12 -23.10 -1.60 -26.90
C GLU A 12 -22.63 -2.63 -27.92
N VAL A 13 -22.87 -2.40 -29.22
CA VAL A 13 -22.39 -3.29 -30.29
C VAL A 13 -20.86 -3.37 -30.30
N LYS A 14 -20.15 -2.24 -30.13
CA LYS A 14 -18.68 -2.25 -30.05
C LYS A 14 -18.14 -3.01 -28.83
N LYS A 15 -18.85 -2.97 -27.70
CA LYS A 15 -18.47 -3.71 -26.49
C LYS A 15 -18.66 -5.22 -26.67
N ASP A 16 -19.75 -5.63 -27.29
CA ASP A 16 -20.02 -7.05 -27.56
C ASP A 16 -18.99 -7.64 -28.53
N ASP A 17 -18.56 -6.87 -29.53
CA ASP A 17 -17.50 -7.27 -30.48
C ASP A 17 -16.12 -7.41 -29.79
N ALA A 18 -15.87 -6.67 -28.71
CA ALA A 18 -14.61 -6.73 -27.97
C ALA A 18 -14.54 -7.89 -26.95
N LEU A 19 -15.67 -8.50 -26.56
CA LEU A 19 -15.70 -9.57 -25.55
C LEU A 19 -14.82 -10.80 -25.88
N PRO A 20 -14.77 -11.32 -27.13
CA PRO A 20 -13.86 -12.42 -27.45
C PRO A 20 -12.40 -12.05 -27.26
N TRP A 21 -12.02 -10.81 -27.60
CA TRP A 21 -10.68 -10.29 -27.39
C TRP A 21 -10.34 -10.16 -25.90
N PHE A 22 -11.25 -9.66 -25.09
CA PHE A 22 -11.05 -9.58 -23.65
C PHE A 22 -10.85 -10.96 -23.00
N ARG A 23 -11.60 -11.96 -23.41
CA ARG A 23 -11.40 -13.35 -22.95
C ARG A 23 -10.03 -13.89 -23.34
N TYR A 24 -9.59 -13.60 -24.57
CA TYR A 24 -8.26 -14.00 -25.03
C TYR A 24 -7.16 -13.34 -24.19
N VAL A 25 -7.22 -12.01 -23.98
CA VAL A 25 -6.25 -11.27 -23.15
C VAL A 25 -6.26 -11.80 -21.71
N ASN A 26 -7.44 -11.95 -21.12
CA ASN A 26 -7.56 -12.49 -19.75
C ASN A 26 -6.92 -13.87 -19.63
N LYS A 27 -7.16 -14.76 -20.60
CA LYS A 27 -6.53 -16.08 -20.63
C LYS A 27 -5.02 -15.98 -20.80
N ALA A 28 -4.52 -15.20 -21.75
CA ALA A 28 -3.10 -15.05 -22.03
C ALA A 28 -2.32 -14.53 -20.82
N VAL A 29 -2.88 -13.53 -20.10
CA VAL A 29 -2.26 -13.00 -18.87
C VAL A 29 -2.27 -14.03 -17.74
N ASN A 30 -3.37 -14.75 -17.53
CA ASN A 30 -3.43 -15.82 -16.53
C ASN A 30 -2.44 -16.97 -16.84
N ASP A 31 -2.26 -17.32 -18.11
CA ASP A 31 -1.31 -18.35 -18.52
C ASP A 31 0.15 -17.90 -18.34
N TYR A 32 0.43 -16.59 -18.48
CA TYR A 32 1.76 -16.00 -18.32
C TYR A 32 2.16 -15.86 -16.85
N LEU A 33 1.21 -15.51 -15.97
CA LEU A 33 1.47 -15.31 -14.55
C LEU A 33 1.55 -16.66 -13.83
N VAL A 34 2.61 -16.84 -13.04
CA VAL A 34 2.75 -18.01 -12.16
C VAL A 34 1.71 -17.91 -11.03
N ARG A 35 1.22 -19.06 -10.55
CA ARG A 35 0.13 -19.13 -9.53
C ARG A 35 0.42 -18.34 -8.25
N ASP A 36 1.69 -18.22 -7.89
CA ASP A 36 2.14 -17.56 -6.66
C ASP A 36 2.68 -16.15 -6.93
N ASP A 37 2.51 -15.64 -8.16
CA ASP A 37 2.89 -14.26 -8.50
C ASP A 37 1.89 -13.29 -7.90
N THR A 38 2.38 -12.40 -7.03
CA THR A 38 1.61 -11.34 -6.35
C THR A 38 1.74 -9.99 -7.04
N THR A 39 2.39 -9.94 -8.21
CA THR A 39 2.61 -8.71 -8.96
C THR A 39 1.28 -8.02 -9.31
N PRO A 40 1.08 -6.76 -8.94
CA PRO A 40 -0.13 -6.03 -9.26
C PRO A 40 -0.25 -5.79 -10.77
N ILE A 41 -1.46 -5.94 -11.29
CA ILE A 41 -1.78 -5.71 -12.70
C ILE A 41 -2.56 -4.41 -12.82
N ILE A 42 -2.05 -3.48 -13.62
CA ILE A 42 -2.71 -2.21 -13.95
C ILE A 42 -3.31 -2.32 -15.34
N LEU A 43 -4.62 -2.11 -15.44
CA LEU A 43 -5.31 -2.06 -16.73
C LEU A 43 -5.15 -0.66 -17.34
N CYS A 44 -4.67 -0.62 -18.60
CA CYS A 44 -4.58 0.61 -19.38
C CYS A 44 -5.49 0.50 -20.61
N CYS A 45 -6.59 1.26 -20.64
CA CYS A 45 -7.53 1.33 -21.74
C CYS A 45 -8.56 2.44 -21.51
N ASP A 46 -9.36 2.75 -22.52
CA ASP A 46 -10.52 3.63 -22.36
C ASP A 46 -11.49 3.10 -21.28
N GLU A 47 -12.12 4.01 -20.55
CA GLU A 47 -12.95 3.69 -19.37
C GLU A 47 -14.07 2.70 -19.66
N GLU A 48 -14.70 2.81 -20.84
CA GLU A 48 -15.78 1.91 -21.25
C GLU A 48 -15.31 0.47 -21.40
N TYR A 49 -14.16 0.27 -22.05
CA TYR A 49 -13.54 -1.05 -22.20
C TYR A 49 -13.02 -1.59 -20.87
N GLY A 50 -12.47 -0.73 -20.03
CA GLY A 50 -12.00 -1.09 -18.69
C GLY A 50 -13.11 -1.67 -17.82
N THR A 51 -14.28 -1.05 -17.82
CA THR A 51 -15.46 -1.54 -17.11
C THR A 51 -15.93 -2.89 -17.63
N ALA A 52 -15.97 -3.08 -18.96
CA ALA A 52 -16.38 -4.33 -19.58
C ALA A 52 -15.35 -5.46 -19.31
N PHE A 53 -14.05 -5.16 -19.41
CA PHE A 53 -12.98 -6.12 -19.10
C PHE A 53 -13.02 -6.59 -17.66
N ARG A 54 -13.16 -5.66 -16.68
CA ARG A 54 -13.21 -6.01 -15.23
C ARG A 54 -14.37 -6.96 -14.89
N LYS A 55 -15.52 -6.85 -15.57
CA LYS A 55 -16.68 -7.73 -15.35
C LYS A 55 -16.43 -9.19 -15.72
N LEU A 56 -15.55 -9.47 -16.68
CA LEU A 56 -15.23 -10.81 -17.14
C LEU A 56 -13.88 -11.33 -16.63
N SER A 57 -13.04 -10.44 -16.09
CA SER A 57 -11.68 -10.77 -15.69
C SER A 57 -11.64 -11.70 -14.47
N THR A 58 -10.74 -12.68 -14.54
CA THR A 58 -10.41 -13.61 -13.45
C THR A 58 -9.00 -13.38 -12.90
N LEU A 59 -8.36 -12.27 -13.29
CA LEU A 59 -7.03 -11.90 -12.85
C LEU A 59 -7.05 -11.53 -11.36
N ARG A 60 -6.31 -12.26 -10.53
CA ARG A 60 -6.35 -12.13 -9.06
C ARG A 60 -5.83 -10.79 -8.56
N HIS A 61 -4.79 -10.25 -9.21
CA HIS A 61 -4.09 -9.04 -8.78
C HIS A 61 -4.39 -7.84 -9.69
N LEU A 62 -5.51 -7.89 -10.43
CA LEU A 62 -5.98 -6.76 -11.21
C LEU A 62 -6.45 -5.66 -10.27
N LEU A 63 -5.73 -4.54 -10.30
CA LEU A 63 -6.03 -3.40 -9.44
C LEU A 63 -7.40 -2.79 -9.79
N PRO A 64 -8.16 -2.30 -8.79
CA PRO A 64 -9.48 -1.69 -9.03
C PRO A 64 -9.37 -0.39 -9.82
N VAL A 65 -8.25 0.32 -9.69
CA VAL A 65 -7.91 1.51 -10.46
C VAL A 65 -7.05 1.14 -11.65
N GLY A 66 -7.06 1.95 -12.70
CA GLY A 66 -6.25 1.75 -13.89
C GLY A 66 -6.02 3.08 -14.64
N ILE A 67 -5.27 2.99 -15.72
CA ILE A 67 -4.95 4.12 -16.60
C ILE A 67 -6.08 4.25 -17.62
N LYS A 68 -6.82 5.35 -17.58
CA LYS A 68 -7.97 5.63 -18.46
C LYS A 68 -7.53 6.37 -19.72
N LYS A 69 -6.61 5.77 -20.47
CA LYS A 69 -6.06 6.34 -21.71
C LYS A 69 -5.91 5.23 -22.75
N ASP A 70 -5.98 5.62 -24.04
CA ASP A 70 -5.64 4.71 -25.14
C ASP A 70 -4.15 4.36 -25.05
N PRO A 71 -3.77 3.08 -24.87
CA PRO A 71 -2.38 2.67 -24.79
C PRO A 71 -1.58 2.92 -26.06
N ALA A 72 -2.24 3.02 -27.23
CA ALA A 72 -1.56 3.32 -28.51
C ALA A 72 -0.96 4.74 -28.53
N GLY A 73 -1.46 5.65 -27.70
CA GLY A 73 -0.94 7.02 -27.56
C GLY A 73 0.17 7.18 -26.52
N LEU A 74 0.55 6.12 -25.81
CA LEU A 74 1.54 6.15 -24.74
C LEU A 74 2.82 5.45 -25.16
N ASP A 75 3.96 6.12 -25.01
CA ASP A 75 5.26 5.43 -25.05
C ASP A 75 5.57 4.74 -23.73
N GLY A 76 6.65 3.96 -23.68
CA GLY A 76 7.02 3.20 -22.49
C GLY A 76 7.30 4.09 -21.26
N LYS A 77 7.81 5.30 -21.46
CA LYS A 77 8.09 6.27 -20.38
C LYS A 77 6.78 6.83 -19.82
N ALA A 78 5.89 7.30 -20.69
CA ALA A 78 4.58 7.80 -20.28
C ALA A 78 3.74 6.72 -19.58
N LEU A 79 3.80 5.46 -20.07
CA LEU A 79 3.11 4.34 -19.42
C LEU A 79 3.67 4.06 -18.01
N LEU A 80 4.99 4.14 -17.82
CA LEU A 80 5.62 4.00 -16.52
C LEU A 80 5.18 5.12 -15.56
N GLU A 81 5.22 6.38 -16.01
CA GLU A 81 4.81 7.53 -15.19
C GLU A 81 3.34 7.41 -14.73
N GLU A 82 2.44 7.04 -15.63
CA GLU A 82 1.03 6.80 -15.32
C GLU A 82 0.85 5.62 -14.34
N SER A 83 1.63 4.56 -14.53
CA SER A 83 1.58 3.38 -13.64
C SER A 83 2.06 3.71 -12.23
N LEU A 84 3.12 4.50 -12.10
CA LEU A 84 3.61 5.00 -10.81
C LEU A 84 2.55 5.88 -10.14
N ALA A 85 1.90 6.78 -10.87
CA ALA A 85 0.83 7.61 -10.32
C ALA A 85 -0.36 6.78 -9.78
N VAL A 86 -0.73 5.69 -10.47
CA VAL A 86 -1.76 4.76 -9.98
C VAL A 86 -1.30 4.08 -8.68
N MET A 87 -0.07 3.60 -8.61
CA MET A 87 0.48 2.95 -7.42
C MET A 87 0.62 3.92 -6.24
N ASP A 88 1.06 5.15 -6.49
CA ASP A 88 1.15 6.21 -5.49
C ASP A 88 -0.24 6.53 -4.91
N GLY A 89 -1.25 6.66 -5.76
CA GLY A 89 -2.62 6.89 -5.30
C GLY A 89 -3.17 5.76 -4.42
N ILE A 90 -2.85 4.49 -4.73
CA ILE A 90 -3.24 3.34 -3.91
C ILE A 90 -2.48 3.37 -2.58
N ARG A 91 -1.18 3.65 -2.62
CA ARG A 91 -0.36 3.76 -1.40
C ARG A 91 -0.92 4.84 -0.48
N ASP A 92 -1.20 6.03 -1.00
CA ASP A 92 -1.69 7.16 -0.22
C ASP A 92 -3.09 6.87 0.38
N ALA A 93 -3.95 6.17 -0.37
CA ALA A 93 -5.24 5.71 0.14
C ALA A 93 -5.08 4.70 1.28
N ASN A 94 -4.15 3.74 1.16
CA ASN A 94 -3.86 2.75 2.20
C ASN A 94 -3.26 3.40 3.46
N ILE A 95 -2.34 4.36 3.29
CA ILE A 95 -1.78 5.15 4.40
C ILE A 95 -2.91 5.83 5.16
N LYS A 96 -3.77 6.56 4.45
CA LYS A 96 -4.89 7.29 5.05
C LYS A 96 -5.86 6.36 5.76
N GLU A 97 -6.31 5.28 5.11
CA GLU A 97 -7.23 4.31 5.70
C GLU A 97 -6.65 3.67 6.97
N THR A 98 -5.35 3.32 6.95
CA THR A 98 -4.69 2.70 8.09
C THR A 98 -4.50 3.71 9.24
N ALA A 99 -4.14 4.96 8.92
CA ALA A 99 -4.01 6.02 9.91
C ALA A 99 -5.35 6.38 10.58
N GLU A 100 -6.46 6.39 9.81
CA GLU A 100 -7.80 6.66 10.35
C GLU A 100 -8.27 5.58 11.36
N LYS A 101 -7.80 4.34 11.22
CA LYS A 101 -8.12 3.25 12.16
C LYS A 101 -7.39 3.37 13.49
N PHE A 102 -6.27 4.09 13.54
CA PHE A 102 -5.39 4.13 14.70
C PHE A 102 -6.09 4.52 16.00
N GLY A 103 -6.90 5.58 15.99
CA GLY A 103 -7.57 6.06 17.20
C GLY A 103 -8.56 5.05 17.80
N ALA A 104 -9.32 4.36 16.94
CA ALA A 104 -10.23 3.33 17.38
C ALA A 104 -9.49 2.08 17.89
N ASP A 105 -8.42 1.68 17.20
CA ASP A 105 -7.61 0.53 17.56
C ASP A 105 -6.81 0.77 18.86
N ALA A 106 -6.29 1.99 19.07
CA ALA A 106 -5.62 2.38 20.31
C ALA A 106 -6.53 2.29 21.54
N ALA A 107 -7.80 2.69 21.42
CA ALA A 107 -8.78 2.56 22.49
C ALA A 107 -9.07 1.10 22.89
N HIS A 108 -8.74 0.13 22.03
CA HIS A 108 -8.90 -1.30 22.25
C HIS A 108 -7.57 -2.04 22.48
N GLY A 109 -6.47 -1.33 22.71
CA GLY A 109 -5.14 -1.93 22.90
C GLY A 109 -4.55 -2.56 21.63
N LYS A 110 -5.06 -2.18 20.45
CA LYS A 110 -4.60 -2.67 19.14
C LYS A 110 -3.74 -1.67 18.35
N ALA A 111 -3.38 -0.55 18.96
CA ALA A 111 -2.42 0.39 18.40
C ALA A 111 -1.72 1.14 19.51
N SER A 112 -0.50 1.61 19.22
CA SER A 112 0.28 2.44 20.14
C SER A 112 1.25 3.33 19.36
N ASP A 113 1.58 4.47 19.95
CA ASP A 113 2.68 5.35 19.55
C ASP A 113 3.77 5.45 20.62
N ASP A 114 3.72 4.53 21.59
CA ASP A 114 4.72 4.37 22.63
C ASP A 114 5.81 3.39 22.20
N PHE A 115 7.07 3.79 22.34
CA PHE A 115 8.20 3.00 21.86
C PHE A 115 8.33 1.65 22.56
N ASP A 116 8.10 1.61 23.87
CA ASP A 116 8.21 0.38 24.66
C ASP A 116 7.08 -0.58 24.29
N ALA A 117 5.85 -0.07 24.15
CA ALA A 117 4.71 -0.87 23.72
C ALA A 117 4.91 -1.42 22.27
N ILE A 118 5.47 -0.63 21.37
CA ILE A 118 5.78 -1.06 20.01
C ILE A 118 6.92 -2.08 20.02
N GLY A 119 7.98 -1.84 20.83
CA GLY A 119 9.08 -2.78 20.99
C GLY A 119 8.63 -4.15 21.48
N MET A 120 7.78 -4.19 22.51
CA MET A 120 7.17 -5.43 22.99
C MET A 120 6.32 -6.10 21.90
N ALA A 121 5.48 -5.36 21.20
CA ALA A 121 4.66 -5.90 20.14
C ALA A 121 5.49 -6.44 18.94
N LEU A 122 6.65 -5.83 18.64
CA LEU A 122 7.60 -6.36 17.65
C LEU A 122 8.25 -7.65 18.12
N ALA A 123 8.69 -7.74 19.38
CA ALA A 123 9.24 -8.96 19.95
C ALA A 123 8.22 -10.12 19.94
N GLU A 124 6.97 -9.82 20.20
CA GLU A 124 5.85 -10.78 20.20
C GLU A 124 5.26 -11.04 18.79
N ARG A 125 5.81 -10.41 17.75
CA ARG A 125 5.35 -10.55 16.35
C ARG A 125 3.89 -10.12 16.11
N ARG A 126 3.40 -9.17 16.90
CA ARG A 126 2.01 -8.68 16.87
C ARG A 126 1.81 -7.48 15.95
N VAL A 127 2.88 -6.83 15.47
CA VAL A 127 2.77 -5.66 14.61
C VAL A 127 2.20 -6.06 13.25
N GLY A 128 1.12 -5.39 12.83
CA GLY A 128 0.51 -5.53 11.52
C GLY A 128 0.85 -4.38 10.58
N ALA A 129 0.94 -3.15 11.11
CA ALA A 129 1.38 -1.97 10.38
C ALA A 129 2.25 -1.10 11.27
N LEU A 130 3.31 -0.53 10.69
CA LEU A 130 4.25 0.37 11.35
C LEU A 130 4.35 1.66 10.55
N PHE A 131 4.12 2.79 11.20
CA PHE A 131 4.33 4.13 10.66
C PHE A 131 5.62 4.72 11.20
N LEU A 132 6.43 5.27 10.34
CA LEU A 132 7.68 5.95 10.65
C LEU A 132 7.74 7.29 9.92
N VAL A 133 8.18 8.32 10.61
CA VAL A 133 8.41 9.63 9.98
C VAL A 133 9.65 9.57 9.10
N LYS A 134 9.50 9.99 7.86
CA LYS A 134 10.56 10.03 6.86
C LYS A 134 11.74 10.90 7.32
N GLY A 135 12.94 10.34 7.24
CA GLY A 135 14.18 11.04 7.57
C GLY A 135 14.40 11.30 9.07
N LYS A 136 13.52 10.83 9.94
CA LYS A 136 13.73 10.90 11.39
C LYS A 136 14.66 9.76 11.81
N ILE A 137 15.78 10.11 12.45
CA ILE A 137 16.73 9.18 13.04
C ILE A 137 16.60 9.30 14.57
N LEU A 138 16.46 8.16 15.24
CA LEU A 138 16.38 8.09 16.71
C LEU A 138 17.53 7.25 17.23
N PRO A 139 18.62 7.91 17.70
CA PRO A 139 19.78 7.19 18.22
C PRO A 139 19.42 6.34 19.43
N GLY A 140 19.84 5.07 19.39
CA GLY A 140 19.57 4.12 20.45
C GLY A 140 19.56 2.68 19.97
N GLY A 141 19.14 1.77 20.85
CA GLY A 141 19.10 0.33 20.60
C GLY A 141 17.72 -0.26 20.78
N PHE A 142 17.50 -1.37 20.07
CA PHE A 142 16.32 -2.22 20.21
C PHE A 142 16.73 -3.70 20.30
N ASP A 143 16.29 -4.38 21.34
CA ASP A 143 16.46 -5.82 21.46
C ASP A 143 15.19 -6.54 21.07
N ILE A 144 15.21 -7.20 19.92
CA ILE A 144 14.07 -7.95 19.37
C ILE A 144 13.63 -9.13 20.24
N ASN A 145 14.50 -9.67 21.10
CA ASN A 145 14.16 -10.82 21.93
C ASN A 145 13.37 -10.41 23.19
N THR A 146 13.62 -9.20 23.69
CA THR A 146 12.99 -8.71 24.93
C THR A 146 11.99 -7.59 24.68
N GLY A 147 12.00 -6.98 23.49
CA GLY A 147 11.21 -5.80 23.18
C GLY A 147 11.77 -4.50 23.78
N THR A 148 12.94 -4.56 24.44
CA THR A 148 13.50 -3.43 25.16
C THR A 148 14.03 -2.38 24.19
N VAL A 149 13.66 -1.13 24.43
CA VAL A 149 14.14 0.05 23.68
C VAL A 149 15.04 0.89 24.61
N THR A 150 16.18 1.32 24.11
CA THR A 150 17.09 2.20 24.83
C THR A 150 17.43 3.40 23.97
N PHE A 151 17.32 4.62 24.51
CA PHE A 151 17.62 5.86 23.79
C PHE A 151 19.00 6.37 24.15
N ASP A 152 19.77 6.79 23.14
CA ASP A 152 21.02 7.51 23.31
C ASP A 152 20.76 9.02 23.20
N GLY A 153 19.95 9.57 24.11
CA GLY A 153 19.55 10.98 24.15
C GLY A 153 18.04 11.18 24.35
N ASP A 154 17.53 12.33 23.96
CA ASP A 154 16.12 12.66 24.03
C ASP A 154 15.37 11.92 22.90
N PRO A 155 14.33 11.12 23.20
CA PRO A 155 13.51 10.46 22.18
C PRO A 155 12.70 11.42 21.29
N ASN A 156 12.58 12.69 21.68
CA ASN A 156 11.93 13.77 20.93
C ASN A 156 12.81 15.02 20.88
N PRO A 157 13.98 14.98 20.23
CA PRO A 157 14.85 16.14 20.17
C PRO A 157 14.13 17.31 19.48
N VAL A 158 14.15 18.47 20.12
CA VAL A 158 13.55 19.72 19.62
C VAL A 158 14.42 20.34 18.52
N ASP A 159 15.68 19.92 18.42
CA ASP A 159 16.66 20.42 17.46
C ASP A 159 17.30 19.24 16.69
N ASP A 160 17.37 19.37 15.38
CA ASP A 160 18.05 18.41 14.50
C ASP A 160 19.58 18.59 14.60
N GLY A 161 20.13 18.42 15.81
CA GLY A 161 21.58 18.39 16.05
C GLY A 161 22.25 17.35 15.14
N TYR A 162 23.57 17.48 14.98
CA TYR A 162 24.34 16.49 14.22
C TYR A 162 24.12 15.10 14.83
N ILE A 163 23.47 14.23 14.06
CA ILE A 163 23.32 12.80 14.38
C ILE A 163 24.38 12.06 13.56
N ASP A 164 25.19 11.24 14.21
CA ASP A 164 26.14 10.38 13.53
C ASP A 164 25.37 9.36 12.68
N PRO A 165 25.52 9.37 11.34
CA PRO A 165 24.83 8.41 10.46
C PRO A 165 25.21 6.94 10.71
N ALA A 166 26.29 6.71 11.47
CA ALA A 166 26.74 5.36 11.86
C ALA A 166 26.19 4.92 13.23
N ALA A 167 25.51 5.81 13.96
CA ALA A 167 24.88 5.44 15.22
C ALA A 167 23.73 4.44 15.00
N PRO A 168 23.53 3.49 15.93
CA PRO A 168 22.35 2.64 15.89
C PRO A 168 21.06 3.47 15.91
N ASP A 169 20.10 3.13 15.03
CA ASP A 169 18.84 3.84 14.87
C ASP A 169 17.66 2.92 15.22
N ILE A 170 16.89 3.33 16.21
CA ILE A 170 15.70 2.60 16.68
C ILE A 170 14.66 2.48 15.55
N THR A 171 14.50 3.51 14.71
CA THR A 171 13.52 3.50 13.64
C THR A 171 13.86 2.47 12.57
N ASP A 172 15.15 2.34 12.23
CA ASP A 172 15.64 1.32 11.30
C ASP A 172 15.51 -0.08 11.90
N ALA A 173 15.89 -0.27 13.17
CA ALA A 173 15.73 -1.55 13.87
C ALA A 173 14.25 -1.99 13.95
N PHE A 174 13.33 -1.07 14.20
CA PHE A 174 11.89 -1.33 14.19
C PHE A 174 11.41 -1.71 12.79
N ALA A 175 11.86 -0.99 11.75
CA ALA A 175 11.53 -1.31 10.36
C ALA A 175 12.00 -2.71 9.98
N GLN A 176 13.24 -3.07 10.32
CA GLN A 176 13.78 -4.41 10.06
C GLN A 176 12.98 -5.50 10.77
N ALA A 177 12.66 -5.29 12.06
CA ALA A 177 11.86 -6.22 12.84
C ALA A 177 10.43 -6.38 12.30
N ALA A 178 9.80 -5.28 11.89
CA ALA A 178 8.47 -5.27 11.28
C ALA A 178 8.47 -6.01 9.92
N LEU A 179 9.48 -5.76 9.08
CA LEU A 179 9.65 -6.42 7.79
C LEU A 179 9.81 -7.94 7.94
N ALA A 180 10.59 -8.38 8.94
CA ALA A 180 10.84 -9.80 9.21
C ALA A 180 9.59 -10.57 9.68
N GLN A 181 8.50 -9.88 9.99
CA GLN A 181 7.21 -10.48 10.39
C GLN A 181 6.07 -10.16 9.40
N ASP A 182 6.39 -9.73 8.17
CA ASP A 182 5.44 -9.38 7.12
C ASP A 182 4.45 -8.26 7.53
N ALA A 183 4.92 -7.29 8.33
CA ALA A 183 4.14 -6.09 8.64
C ALA A 183 4.21 -5.08 7.50
N HIS A 184 3.14 -4.31 7.32
CA HIS A 184 3.15 -3.18 6.41
C HIS A 184 3.93 -2.01 7.02
N ILE A 185 4.91 -1.47 6.28
CA ILE A 185 5.71 -0.33 6.73
C ILE A 185 5.33 0.89 5.90
N TYR A 186 4.94 1.96 6.60
CA TYR A 186 4.61 3.26 6.01
C TYR A 186 5.65 4.29 6.45
N ILE A 187 6.54 4.69 5.53
CA ILE A 187 7.46 5.81 5.73
C ILE A 187 6.76 7.05 5.16
N VAL A 188 6.37 7.96 6.04
CA VAL A 188 5.46 9.06 5.71
C VAL A 188 5.98 10.41 6.21
N GLU A 189 5.44 11.49 5.66
CA GLU A 189 5.68 12.82 6.22
C GLU A 189 4.93 12.98 7.56
N GLN A 190 5.36 13.88 8.44
CA GLN A 190 4.76 14.08 9.77
C GLN A 190 3.24 14.32 9.72
N ASN A 191 2.76 15.04 8.71
CA ASN A 191 1.33 15.32 8.54
C ASN A 191 0.48 14.13 8.09
N GLN A 192 1.10 13.01 7.74
CA GLN A 192 0.43 11.75 7.37
C GLN A 192 0.47 10.73 8.54
N MET A 193 1.18 11.06 9.62
CA MET A 193 1.21 10.22 10.81
C MET A 193 -0.16 10.21 11.50
N PRO A 194 -0.56 9.09 12.12
CA PRO A 194 -1.81 9.03 12.91
C PRO A 194 -1.70 9.77 14.25
N THR A 195 -0.50 10.15 14.68
CA THR A 195 -0.21 10.87 15.93
C THR A 195 0.87 11.92 15.72
N ASP A 196 1.13 12.76 16.72
CA ASP A 196 2.20 13.76 16.67
C ASP A 196 3.60 13.17 16.90
N LYS A 197 3.70 11.87 17.22
CA LYS A 197 4.99 11.19 17.44
C LYS A 197 5.63 10.73 16.14
N SER A 198 6.90 10.33 16.22
CA SER A 198 7.69 9.89 15.06
C SER A 198 7.50 8.42 14.71
N VAL A 199 6.82 7.65 15.58
CA VAL A 199 6.47 6.25 15.37
C VAL A 199 5.03 5.98 15.79
N ALA A 200 4.36 5.08 15.10
CA ALA A 200 3.06 4.54 15.50
C ALA A 200 2.88 3.13 14.91
N ALA A 201 2.22 2.25 15.62
CA ALA A 201 1.98 0.89 15.14
C ALA A 201 0.54 0.45 15.39
N LEU A 202 0.02 -0.34 14.46
CA LEU A 202 -1.24 -1.08 14.63
C LEU A 202 -0.91 -2.57 14.80
N PHE A 203 -1.57 -3.20 15.74
CA PHE A 203 -1.33 -4.58 16.10
C PHE A 203 -2.39 -5.49 15.47
N ARG A 204 -2.01 -6.71 15.15
CA ARG A 204 -2.92 -7.73 14.59
C ARG A 204 -3.99 -8.15 15.60
N TYR A 205 -3.63 -8.14 16.89
CA TYR A 205 -4.52 -8.45 18.02
C TYR A 205 -4.07 -7.67 19.26
N ALA A 206 -4.99 -7.45 20.19
CA ALA A 206 -4.69 -6.89 21.51
C ALA A 206 -3.87 -7.88 22.35
N GLU A 207 -3.23 -7.37 23.39
CA GLU A 207 -2.52 -8.16 24.38
C GLU A 207 -3.45 -9.08 25.18
#